data_4e648934cdf3200af9010b005e59c97b
#
_entry.id   4e648934cdf3200af9010b005e59c97b
#
_cell.length_a   1.000
_cell.length_b   1.000
_cell.length_c   1.000
_cell.angle_alpha   90.00
_cell.angle_beta   90.00
_cell.angle_gamma   90.00
#
_symmetry.space_group_name_H-M   'P 1'
#
loop_
_entity.id
_entity.type
_entity.pdbx_description
1 polymer ?
#
loop_
_entity_poly.entity_id
_entity_poly.type
_entity_poly.pdbx_seq_one_letter_code
_entity_poly.pdbx_strand_id
1 'polypeptide(L)'
;IIMEDAAKARFQSLAFRAVDAATAFDDLPDLYQQMGQALDTHTEKGDFQSVGDLLDDYIRHLNEKPQYIRTGLSKLDENLHLVPGNYFVIGGRPSAGKTALSLQLAAGMAKQGKRVCYFSLETDPATLEARLIANQLYAPLSAVKNKTLSMNELDRLADMKRWPLYIRSAAGKGVAWIKAQALRMKADILFVDYLQLIHERGSSDRYNAITEISIALHELAQTTGILVVALAQLNRNAARAEPSNSDLRESGQIEQDADAILLLSADGDTYFSRLTKNKEGRVGNAGLEFDKTLQRFTCAVT
;
A
#
# COMPACT_ATOMS: atom_id res chain seq x y z
N ILE A 1 -15.88 30.90 -11.87
CA ILE A 1 -16.91 30.73 -12.91
C ILE A 1 -16.23 30.52 -14.27
N ILE A 2 -15.42 31.47 -14.81
CA ILE A 2 -14.81 31.32 -16.15
C ILE A 2 -13.85 30.13 -16.25
N MET A 3 -13.04 29.83 -15.26
CA MET A 3 -12.13 28.68 -15.23
C MET A 3 -12.90 27.36 -15.08
N GLU A 4 -14.00 27.36 -14.39
CA GLU A 4 -14.90 26.24 -14.15
C GLU A 4 -15.58 25.81 -15.44
N ASP A 5 -16.06 26.79 -16.20
CA ASP A 5 -16.65 26.54 -17.51
C ASP A 5 -15.63 26.01 -18.53
N ALA A 6 -14.38 26.49 -18.48
CA ALA A 6 -13.32 26.03 -19.37
C ALA A 6 -12.90 24.58 -19.08
N ALA A 7 -12.77 24.19 -17.80
CA ALA A 7 -12.44 22.81 -17.43
C ALA A 7 -13.60 21.85 -17.75
N LYS A 8 -14.84 22.28 -17.50
CA LYS A 8 -16.04 21.52 -17.90
C LYS A 8 -16.12 21.32 -19.40
N ALA A 9 -15.84 22.37 -20.19
CA ALA A 9 -15.82 22.27 -21.65
C ALA A 9 -14.70 21.33 -22.13
N ARG A 10 -13.52 21.39 -21.50
CA ARG A 10 -12.39 20.50 -21.83
C ARG A 10 -12.74 19.04 -21.48
N PHE A 11 -13.30 18.79 -20.30
CA PHE A 11 -13.75 17.46 -19.89
C PHE A 11 -14.81 16.89 -20.85
N GLN A 12 -15.81 17.72 -21.21
CA GLN A 12 -16.83 17.32 -22.17
C GLN A 12 -16.25 16.97 -23.53
N SER A 13 -15.30 17.77 -24.05
CA SER A 13 -14.62 17.50 -25.32
C SER A 13 -13.87 16.16 -25.28
N LEU A 14 -13.16 15.87 -24.19
CA LEU A 14 -12.44 14.59 -24.02
C LEU A 14 -13.41 13.42 -23.88
N ALA A 15 -14.53 13.59 -23.18
CA ALA A 15 -15.58 12.58 -23.07
C ALA A 15 -16.22 12.27 -24.42
N PHE A 16 -16.49 13.29 -25.24
CA PHE A 16 -16.97 13.09 -26.61
C PHE A 16 -15.98 12.28 -27.44
N ARG A 17 -14.68 12.59 -27.38
CA ARG A 17 -13.64 11.83 -28.08
C ARG A 17 -13.58 10.38 -27.61
N ALA A 18 -13.76 10.12 -26.32
CA ALA A 18 -13.75 8.76 -25.78
C ALA A 18 -14.96 7.91 -26.20
N VAL A 19 -16.07 8.55 -26.60
CA VAL A 19 -17.30 7.89 -27.09
C VAL A 19 -17.35 7.82 -28.61
N ASP A 20 -16.48 8.58 -29.30
CA ASP A 20 -16.42 8.57 -30.77
C ASP A 20 -16.00 7.19 -31.28
N ALA A 21 -16.79 6.63 -32.21
CA ALA A 21 -16.51 5.34 -32.84
C ALA A 21 -15.18 5.32 -33.63
N ALA A 22 -14.63 6.48 -33.98
CA ALA A 22 -13.33 6.63 -34.63
C ALA A 22 -12.14 6.54 -33.67
N THR A 23 -12.37 6.62 -32.35
CA THR A 23 -11.31 6.56 -31.35
C THR A 23 -10.85 5.12 -31.16
N ALA A 24 -9.56 4.87 -31.38
CA ALA A 24 -8.99 3.55 -31.14
C ALA A 24 -9.05 3.16 -29.67
N PHE A 25 -9.28 1.87 -29.40
CA PHE A 25 -9.35 1.35 -28.02
C PHE A 25 -8.06 1.65 -27.24
N ASP A 26 -6.91 1.67 -27.91
CA ASP A 26 -5.60 1.96 -27.32
C ASP A 26 -5.44 3.43 -26.89
N ASP A 27 -6.25 4.36 -27.42
CA ASP A 27 -6.23 5.78 -27.05
C ASP A 27 -7.10 6.09 -25.81
N LEU A 28 -8.00 5.18 -25.42
CA LEU A 28 -8.90 5.38 -24.28
C LEU A 28 -8.19 5.60 -22.93
N PRO A 29 -7.07 4.91 -22.60
CA PRO A 29 -6.34 5.17 -21.37
C PRO A 29 -5.78 6.59 -21.28
N ASP A 30 -5.25 7.11 -22.40
CA ASP A 30 -4.70 8.47 -22.47
C ASP A 30 -5.80 9.53 -22.37
N LEU A 31 -6.94 9.29 -23.01
CA LEU A 31 -8.12 10.15 -22.89
C LEU A 31 -8.65 10.16 -21.46
N TYR A 32 -8.70 9.01 -20.78
CA TYR A 32 -9.11 8.91 -19.40
C TYR A 32 -8.18 9.71 -18.48
N GLN A 33 -6.85 9.62 -18.68
CA GLN A 33 -5.87 10.38 -17.94
C GLN A 33 -6.05 11.90 -18.16
N GLN A 34 -6.25 12.35 -19.40
CA GLN A 34 -6.51 13.75 -19.72
C GLN A 34 -7.83 14.25 -19.09
N MET A 35 -8.86 13.40 -19.05
CA MET A 35 -10.12 13.72 -18.35
C MET A 35 -9.92 13.88 -16.86
N GLY A 36 -9.10 13.01 -16.24
CA GLY A 36 -8.70 13.14 -14.83
C GLY A 36 -8.01 14.47 -14.57
N GLN A 37 -7.00 14.82 -15.36
CA GLN A 37 -6.29 16.10 -15.26
C GLN A 37 -7.22 17.31 -15.44
N ALA A 38 -8.21 17.24 -16.33
CA ALA A 38 -9.18 18.33 -16.52
C ALA A 38 -10.10 18.51 -15.30
N LEU A 39 -10.32 17.47 -14.49
CA LEU A 39 -11.04 17.54 -13.23
C LEU A 39 -10.13 17.99 -12.09
N ASP A 40 -8.87 17.55 -12.06
CA ASP A 40 -7.90 17.89 -11.01
C ASP A 40 -7.59 19.39 -10.98
N THR A 41 -7.59 20.07 -12.14
CA THR A 41 -7.46 21.55 -12.19
C THR A 41 -8.60 22.29 -11.48
N HIS A 42 -9.68 21.59 -11.11
CA HIS A 42 -10.82 22.13 -10.36
C HIS A 42 -10.80 21.80 -8.88
N THR A 43 -10.11 20.72 -8.48
CA THR A 43 -9.99 20.29 -7.09
C THR A 43 -8.85 20.97 -6.34
N GLU A 44 -7.99 21.73 -7.04
CA GLU A 44 -6.98 22.60 -6.40
C GLU A 44 -7.62 23.88 -5.80
N LYS A 45 -8.63 23.71 -4.99
CA LYS A 45 -8.93 24.67 -3.91
C LYS A 45 -8.09 24.34 -2.68
N GLY A 46 -6.79 24.30 -2.86
CA GLY A 46 -5.87 24.55 -1.78
C GLY A 46 -5.81 26.05 -1.55
N ASP A 47 -6.86 26.64 -1.02
CA ASP A 47 -6.79 28.03 -0.55
C ASP A 47 -5.66 28.08 0.49
N PHE A 48 -4.75 29.04 0.34
CA PHE A 48 -3.74 29.29 1.37
C PHE A 48 -4.46 29.47 2.71
N GLN A 49 -4.15 28.63 3.67
CA GLN A 49 -4.66 28.78 5.03
C GLN A 49 -3.73 29.70 5.79
N SER A 50 -4.27 30.69 6.48
CA SER A 50 -3.46 31.49 7.37
C SER A 50 -2.99 30.66 8.57
N VAL A 51 -1.82 30.98 9.14
CA VAL A 51 -1.37 30.34 10.40
C VAL A 51 -2.40 30.52 11.51
N GLY A 52 -3.13 31.66 11.51
CA GLY A 52 -4.22 31.92 12.45
C GLY A 52 -5.35 30.89 12.34
N ASP A 53 -5.82 30.61 11.12
CA ASP A 53 -6.87 29.62 10.89
C ASP A 53 -6.43 28.22 11.31
N LEU A 54 -5.16 27.85 11.00
CA LEU A 54 -4.59 26.57 11.42
C LEU A 54 -4.48 26.43 12.95
N LEU A 55 -4.12 27.51 13.64
CA LEU A 55 -4.06 27.54 15.11
C LEU A 55 -5.46 27.44 15.73
N ASP A 56 -6.45 28.13 15.19
CA ASP A 56 -7.83 28.05 15.66
C ASP A 56 -8.39 26.63 15.48
N ASP A 57 -8.06 25.96 14.36
CA ASP A 57 -8.42 24.58 14.12
C ASP A 57 -7.74 23.62 15.10
N TYR A 58 -6.43 23.80 15.33
CA TYR A 58 -5.67 23.05 16.33
C TYR A 58 -6.29 23.19 17.73
N ILE A 59 -6.63 24.42 18.15
CA ILE A 59 -7.22 24.67 19.46
C ILE A 59 -8.59 23.98 19.60
N ARG A 60 -9.41 23.99 18.55
CA ARG A 60 -10.71 23.28 18.54
C ARG A 60 -10.57 21.79 18.75
N HIS A 61 -9.50 21.17 18.22
CA HIS A 61 -9.25 19.73 18.27
C HIS A 61 -8.22 19.32 19.35
N LEU A 62 -7.80 20.27 20.22
CA LEU A 62 -6.73 20.06 21.22
C LEU A 62 -6.96 18.83 22.14
N ASN A 63 -8.21 18.50 22.42
CA ASN A 63 -8.59 17.38 23.31
C ASN A 63 -8.81 16.07 22.54
N GLU A 64 -8.72 16.07 21.22
CA GLU A 64 -8.86 14.88 20.42
C GLU A 64 -7.54 14.12 20.37
N LYS A 65 -7.59 12.82 20.69
CA LYS A 65 -6.40 11.99 20.55
C LYS A 65 -6.10 11.70 19.08
N PRO A 66 -4.85 11.78 18.64
CA PRO A 66 -4.46 11.41 17.29
C PRO A 66 -4.97 10.00 16.94
N GLN A 67 -5.69 9.88 15.84
CA GLN A 67 -6.22 8.59 15.37
C GLN A 67 -5.23 7.96 14.38
N TYR A 68 -4.30 7.17 14.91
CA TYR A 68 -3.38 6.40 14.08
C TYR A 68 -4.04 5.14 13.54
N ILE A 69 -3.70 4.78 12.31
CA ILE A 69 -4.07 3.50 11.69
C ILE A 69 -3.17 2.43 12.28
N ARG A 70 -3.75 1.54 13.09
CA ARG A 70 -3.02 0.47 13.75
C ARG A 70 -2.78 -0.70 12.81
N THR A 71 -1.59 -1.29 12.87
CA THR A 71 -1.21 -2.46 12.07
C THR A 71 -1.75 -3.76 12.67
N GLY A 72 -2.04 -3.77 13.98
CA GLY A 72 -2.40 -4.95 14.74
C GLY A 72 -1.21 -5.72 15.31
N LEU A 73 0.02 -5.20 15.16
CA LEU A 73 1.25 -5.68 15.79
C LEU A 73 1.70 -4.64 16.83
N SER A 74 1.54 -4.93 18.11
CA SER A 74 1.72 -3.96 19.18
C SER A 74 3.07 -3.26 19.17
N LYS A 75 4.17 -4.01 19.05
CA LYS A 75 5.52 -3.41 18.99
C LYS A 75 5.74 -2.52 17.76
N LEU A 76 5.12 -2.84 16.64
CA LEU A 76 5.17 -1.98 15.46
C LEU A 76 4.32 -0.72 15.69
N ASP A 77 3.13 -0.88 16.27
CA ASP A 77 2.19 0.21 16.56
C ASP A 77 2.68 1.17 17.65
N GLU A 78 3.64 0.77 18.49
CA GLU A 78 4.29 1.65 19.48
C GLU A 78 5.17 2.73 18.83
N ASN A 79 5.73 2.44 17.66
CA ASN A 79 6.67 3.33 16.98
C ASN A 79 6.12 3.87 15.65
N LEU A 80 5.30 3.10 14.94
CA LEU A 80 4.79 3.42 13.62
C LEU A 80 3.42 4.12 13.74
N HIS A 81 3.42 5.42 13.50
CA HIS A 81 2.23 6.27 13.61
C HIS A 81 1.68 6.58 12.21
N LEU A 82 0.98 5.62 11.62
CA LEU A 82 0.40 5.80 10.28
C LEU A 82 -0.87 6.64 10.33
N VAL A 83 -0.97 7.59 9.40
CA VAL A 83 -2.16 8.43 9.20
C VAL A 83 -2.66 8.32 7.75
N PRO A 84 -3.90 8.73 7.45
CA PRO A 84 -4.38 8.84 6.08
C PRO A 84 -3.44 9.69 5.23
N GLY A 85 -3.19 9.26 3.99
CA GLY A 85 -2.28 9.96 3.07
C GLY A 85 -0.80 9.61 3.23
N ASN A 86 -0.42 8.75 4.18
CA ASN A 86 0.96 8.27 4.27
C ASN A 86 1.30 7.28 3.16
N TYR A 87 2.57 7.28 2.76
CA TYR A 87 3.20 6.29 1.91
C TYR A 87 4.19 5.45 2.74
N PHE A 88 3.79 4.21 3.06
CA PHE A 88 4.56 3.25 3.85
C PHE A 88 5.16 2.18 2.97
N VAL A 89 6.49 1.96 3.05
CA VAL A 89 7.20 0.97 2.25
C VAL A 89 7.70 -0.18 3.13
N ILE A 90 7.40 -1.42 2.70
CA ILE A 90 7.92 -2.65 3.32
C ILE A 90 8.95 -3.24 2.37
N GLY A 91 10.23 -2.98 2.65
CA GLY A 91 11.35 -3.52 1.89
C GLY A 91 11.81 -4.88 2.43
N GLY A 92 12.28 -5.76 1.57
CA GLY A 92 12.86 -7.03 2.04
C GLY A 92 13.37 -7.90 0.91
N ARG A 93 14.31 -8.79 1.26
CA ARG A 93 14.86 -9.78 0.33
C ARG A 93 13.77 -10.80 -0.08
N PRO A 94 13.97 -11.54 -1.18
CA PRO A 94 13.12 -12.69 -1.48
C PRO A 94 13.03 -13.62 -0.26
N SER A 95 11.85 -14.18 -0.03
CA SER A 95 11.56 -15.09 1.09
C SER A 95 11.68 -14.50 2.51
N ALA A 96 11.92 -13.21 2.69
CA ALA A 96 11.92 -12.54 3.99
C ALA A 96 10.50 -12.33 4.60
N GLY A 97 9.46 -12.84 3.97
CA GLY A 97 8.10 -12.79 4.51
C GLY A 97 7.32 -11.51 4.20
N LYS A 98 7.75 -10.64 3.26
CA LYS A 98 7.05 -9.40 2.90
C LYS A 98 5.55 -9.59 2.68
N THR A 99 5.18 -10.51 1.79
CA THR A 99 3.78 -10.81 1.47
C THR A 99 3.01 -11.33 2.69
N ALA A 100 3.63 -12.17 3.53
CA ALA A 100 2.99 -12.68 4.75
C ALA A 100 2.72 -11.55 5.75
N LEU A 101 3.71 -10.66 5.96
CA LEU A 101 3.55 -9.49 6.82
C LEU A 101 2.47 -8.55 6.27
N SER A 102 2.53 -8.19 5.00
CA SER A 102 1.56 -7.26 4.42
C SER A 102 0.13 -7.78 4.47
N LEU A 103 -0.09 -9.09 4.25
CA LEU A 103 -1.41 -9.71 4.43
C LEU A 103 -1.87 -9.66 5.89
N GLN A 104 -0.96 -9.86 6.84
CA GLN A 104 -1.27 -9.76 8.27
C GLN A 104 -1.66 -8.33 8.66
N LEU A 105 -0.90 -7.32 8.19
CA LEU A 105 -1.24 -5.91 8.43
C LEU A 105 -2.58 -5.55 7.76
N ALA A 106 -2.79 -5.97 6.52
CA ALA A 106 -4.05 -5.75 5.79
C ALA A 106 -5.26 -6.31 6.55
N ALA A 107 -5.14 -7.54 7.09
CA ALA A 107 -6.16 -8.14 7.94
C ALA A 107 -6.35 -7.37 9.25
N GLY A 108 -5.26 -6.97 9.92
CA GLY A 108 -5.30 -6.17 11.14
C GLY A 108 -6.03 -4.84 10.96
N MET A 109 -5.77 -4.16 9.85
CA MET A 109 -6.43 -2.90 9.51
C MET A 109 -7.90 -3.10 9.09
N ALA A 110 -8.21 -4.17 8.35
CA ALA A 110 -9.58 -4.50 7.96
C ALA A 110 -10.46 -4.86 9.17
N LYS A 111 -9.92 -5.55 10.18
CA LYS A 111 -10.62 -5.83 11.44
C LYS A 111 -11.02 -4.57 12.21
N GLN A 112 -10.35 -3.46 12.00
CA GLN A 112 -10.68 -2.14 12.56
C GLN A 112 -11.73 -1.40 11.71
N GLY A 113 -12.34 -2.07 10.72
CA GLY A 113 -13.35 -1.50 9.85
C GLY A 113 -12.79 -0.68 8.67
N LYS A 114 -11.47 -0.61 8.50
CA LYS A 114 -10.85 0.08 7.36
C LYS A 114 -11.07 -0.72 6.09
N ARG A 115 -11.52 -0.05 5.03
CA ARG A 115 -11.66 -0.68 3.71
C ARG A 115 -10.30 -0.81 3.04
N VAL A 116 -9.82 -2.05 2.97
CA VAL A 116 -8.48 -2.38 2.47
C VAL A 116 -8.58 -2.97 1.07
N CYS A 117 -7.89 -2.38 0.11
CA CYS A 117 -7.68 -2.94 -1.22
C CYS A 117 -6.24 -3.47 -1.33
N TYR A 118 -6.10 -4.76 -1.63
CA TYR A 118 -4.81 -5.43 -1.80
C TYR A 118 -4.61 -5.82 -3.26
N PHE A 119 -3.66 -5.19 -3.94
CA PHE A 119 -3.29 -5.50 -5.32
C PHE A 119 -2.03 -6.35 -5.35
N SER A 120 -2.16 -7.56 -5.86
CA SER A 120 -1.04 -8.46 -6.09
C SER A 120 -0.62 -8.44 -7.55
N LEU A 121 0.66 -8.23 -7.80
CA LEU A 121 1.24 -8.26 -9.15
C LEU A 121 1.99 -9.58 -9.45
N GLU A 122 2.38 -10.34 -8.40
CA GLU A 122 3.13 -11.58 -8.54
C GLU A 122 2.29 -12.82 -8.20
N THR A 123 1.61 -12.78 -7.05
CA THR A 123 0.97 -13.96 -6.47
C THR A 123 -0.52 -13.98 -6.79
N ASP A 124 -1.05 -15.13 -7.20
CA ASP A 124 -2.47 -15.28 -7.46
C ASP A 124 -3.32 -15.16 -6.18
N PRO A 125 -4.59 -14.69 -6.30
CA PRO A 125 -5.45 -14.45 -5.14
C PRO A 125 -5.73 -15.71 -4.29
N ALA A 126 -5.80 -16.90 -4.87
CA ALA A 126 -6.08 -18.13 -4.13
C ALA A 126 -4.88 -18.53 -3.23
N THR A 127 -3.66 -18.31 -3.72
CA THR A 127 -2.44 -18.50 -2.90
C THR A 127 -2.38 -17.48 -1.76
N LEU A 128 -2.77 -16.24 -1.98
CA LEU A 128 -2.83 -15.22 -0.93
C LEU A 128 -3.91 -15.52 0.10
N GLU A 129 -5.08 -15.98 -0.35
CA GLU A 129 -6.17 -16.45 0.51
C GLU A 129 -5.69 -17.57 1.44
N ALA A 130 -5.02 -18.61 0.90
CA ALA A 130 -4.51 -19.71 1.72
C ALA A 130 -3.51 -19.22 2.79
N ARG A 131 -2.61 -18.28 2.45
CA ARG A 131 -1.67 -17.68 3.41
C ARG A 131 -2.40 -16.84 4.45
N LEU A 132 -3.41 -16.06 4.05
CA LEU A 132 -4.22 -15.26 4.95
C LEU A 132 -4.98 -16.15 5.94
N ILE A 133 -5.61 -17.25 5.48
CA ILE A 133 -6.30 -18.23 6.31
C ILE A 133 -5.32 -18.84 7.32
N ALA A 134 -4.16 -19.35 6.86
CA ALA A 134 -3.14 -19.92 7.73
C ALA A 134 -2.73 -18.95 8.84
N ASN A 135 -2.44 -17.71 8.46
CA ASN A 135 -2.06 -16.64 9.37
C ASN A 135 -3.14 -16.35 10.42
N GLN A 136 -4.41 -16.23 10.01
CA GLN A 136 -5.49 -15.78 10.88
C GLN A 136 -6.05 -16.88 11.78
N LEU A 137 -6.00 -18.11 11.32
CA LEU A 137 -6.44 -19.28 12.10
C LEU A 137 -5.35 -19.86 13.00
N TYR A 138 -4.08 -19.44 12.85
CA TYR A 138 -2.92 -20.09 13.47
C TYR A 138 -2.80 -21.56 13.05
N ALA A 139 -3.17 -21.85 11.80
CA ALA A 139 -3.13 -23.18 11.23
C ALA A 139 -1.94 -23.32 10.27
N PRO A 140 -1.31 -24.50 10.18
CA PRO A 140 -0.27 -24.74 9.20
C PRO A 140 -0.77 -24.48 7.77
N LEU A 141 0.04 -23.78 6.95
CA LEU A 141 -0.32 -23.51 5.55
C LEU A 141 -0.61 -24.81 4.77
N SER A 142 0.07 -25.90 5.12
CA SER A 142 -0.18 -27.21 4.55
C SER A 142 -1.59 -27.73 4.87
N ALA A 143 -2.09 -27.53 6.09
CA ALA A 143 -3.44 -27.93 6.47
C ALA A 143 -4.50 -27.15 5.68
N VAL A 144 -4.28 -25.84 5.47
CA VAL A 144 -5.18 -25.01 4.64
C VAL A 144 -5.19 -25.50 3.19
N LYS A 145 -4.01 -25.73 2.59
CA LYS A 145 -3.87 -26.20 1.21
C LYS A 145 -4.47 -27.59 0.99
N ASN A 146 -4.30 -28.48 1.96
CA ASN A 146 -4.82 -29.85 1.92
C ASN A 146 -6.29 -29.95 2.38
N LYS A 147 -6.92 -28.81 2.77
CA LYS A 147 -8.31 -28.74 3.24
C LYS A 147 -8.58 -29.66 4.45
N THR A 148 -7.62 -29.76 5.37
CA THR A 148 -7.67 -30.59 6.58
C THR A 148 -7.91 -29.77 7.85
N LEU A 149 -8.57 -28.61 7.72
CA LEU A 149 -8.95 -27.77 8.83
C LEU A 149 -10.04 -28.43 9.68
N SER A 150 -9.95 -28.27 11.00
CA SER A 150 -10.97 -28.69 11.96
C SER A 150 -12.25 -27.87 11.84
N MET A 151 -13.38 -28.40 12.39
CA MET A 151 -14.65 -27.65 12.42
C MET A 151 -14.53 -26.32 13.16
N ASN A 152 -13.79 -26.28 14.29
CA ASN A 152 -13.55 -25.03 15.04
C ASN A 152 -12.78 -23.99 14.22
N GLU A 153 -11.84 -24.41 13.36
CA GLU A 153 -11.13 -23.50 12.46
C GLU A 153 -12.05 -23.00 11.35
N LEU A 154 -12.92 -23.87 10.81
CA LEU A 154 -13.91 -23.49 9.79
C LEU A 154 -14.92 -22.47 10.32
N ASP A 155 -15.37 -22.61 11.56
CA ASP A 155 -16.29 -21.66 12.21
C ASP A 155 -15.64 -20.25 12.31
N ARG A 156 -14.34 -20.20 12.62
CA ARG A 156 -13.60 -18.94 12.66
C ARG A 156 -13.44 -18.26 11.30
N LEU A 157 -13.54 -18.99 10.18
CA LEU A 157 -13.56 -18.41 8.84
C LEU A 157 -14.81 -17.54 8.59
N ALA A 158 -15.92 -17.82 9.28
CA ALA A 158 -17.13 -17.04 9.12
C ALA A 158 -16.95 -15.56 9.48
N ASP A 159 -16.08 -15.25 10.45
CA ASP A 159 -15.77 -13.87 10.84
C ASP A 159 -14.96 -13.15 9.76
N MET A 160 -14.08 -13.87 9.04
CA MET A 160 -13.28 -13.28 7.97
C MET A 160 -14.12 -12.78 6.80
N LYS A 161 -15.33 -13.36 6.57
CA LYS A 161 -16.25 -12.91 5.50
C LYS A 161 -16.76 -11.48 5.71
N ARG A 162 -16.70 -10.96 6.94
CA ARG A 162 -17.19 -9.62 7.29
C ARG A 162 -16.12 -8.54 7.15
N TRP A 163 -14.85 -8.92 6.94
CA TRP A 163 -13.77 -7.94 6.84
C TRP A 163 -13.82 -7.20 5.51
N PRO A 164 -13.72 -5.88 5.51
CA PRO A 164 -13.68 -5.09 4.29
C PRO A 164 -12.28 -5.15 3.64
N LEU A 165 -11.78 -6.37 3.39
CA LEU A 165 -10.52 -6.69 2.74
C LEU A 165 -10.78 -7.28 1.35
N TYR A 166 -10.31 -6.60 0.32
CA TYR A 166 -10.52 -6.96 -1.08
C TYR A 166 -9.18 -7.24 -1.75
N ILE A 167 -8.99 -8.46 -2.24
CA ILE A 167 -7.76 -8.90 -2.91
C ILE A 167 -8.02 -9.01 -4.40
N ARG A 168 -7.13 -8.43 -5.22
CA ARG A 168 -7.23 -8.49 -6.68
C ARG A 168 -5.86 -8.63 -7.33
N SER A 169 -5.79 -9.43 -8.42
CA SER A 169 -4.61 -9.43 -9.29
C SER A 169 -4.55 -8.13 -10.07
N ALA A 170 -3.35 -7.52 -10.10
CA ALA A 170 -3.00 -6.34 -10.87
C ALA A 170 -1.84 -6.60 -11.84
N ALA A 171 -1.61 -7.88 -12.22
CA ALA A 171 -0.57 -8.25 -13.17
C ALA A 171 -0.72 -7.45 -14.48
N GLY A 172 0.37 -6.82 -14.93
CA GLY A 172 0.41 -6.00 -16.15
C GLY A 172 -0.36 -4.68 -16.06
N LYS A 173 -0.70 -4.20 -14.85
CA LYS A 173 -1.40 -2.92 -14.65
C LYS A 173 -0.44 -1.85 -14.14
N GLY A 174 -0.70 -0.58 -14.52
CA GLY A 174 0.02 0.61 -14.04
C GLY A 174 -0.63 1.27 -12.84
N VAL A 175 0.04 2.28 -12.27
CA VAL A 175 -0.41 3.02 -11.07
C VAL A 175 -1.77 3.70 -11.32
N ALA A 176 -1.99 4.28 -12.50
CA ALA A 176 -3.26 4.93 -12.86
C ALA A 176 -4.46 3.98 -12.74
N TRP A 177 -4.31 2.72 -13.20
CA TRP A 177 -5.36 1.72 -13.07
C TRP A 177 -5.59 1.34 -11.60
N ILE A 178 -4.52 1.16 -10.82
CA ILE A 178 -4.59 0.85 -9.38
C ILE A 178 -5.34 1.98 -8.66
N LYS A 179 -4.97 3.25 -8.91
CA LYS A 179 -5.64 4.46 -8.38
C LYS A 179 -7.14 4.43 -8.67
N ALA A 180 -7.51 4.22 -9.95
CA ALA A 180 -8.91 4.19 -10.35
C ALA A 180 -9.72 3.10 -9.62
N GLN A 181 -9.13 1.90 -9.43
CA GLN A 181 -9.80 0.83 -8.70
C GLN A 181 -9.91 1.13 -7.19
N ALA A 182 -8.87 1.69 -6.57
CA ALA A 182 -8.90 2.08 -5.16
C ALA A 182 -9.96 3.15 -4.87
N LEU A 183 -10.04 4.17 -5.72
CA LEU A 183 -11.07 5.22 -5.63
C LEU A 183 -12.49 4.67 -5.83
N ARG A 184 -12.70 3.81 -6.84
CA ARG A 184 -13.98 3.15 -7.08
C ARG A 184 -14.45 2.33 -5.88
N MET A 185 -13.52 1.67 -5.20
CA MET A 185 -13.78 0.88 -3.99
C MET A 185 -13.91 1.76 -2.74
N LYS A 186 -13.65 3.07 -2.82
CA LYS A 186 -13.57 3.98 -1.67
C LYS A 186 -12.63 3.42 -0.61
N ALA A 187 -11.43 3.01 -1.03
CA ALA A 187 -10.44 2.40 -0.15
C ALA A 187 -9.92 3.43 0.87
N ASP A 188 -9.80 3.02 2.14
CA ASP A 188 -9.06 3.76 3.15
C ASP A 188 -7.56 3.43 3.06
N ILE A 189 -7.26 2.20 2.64
CA ILE A 189 -5.91 1.65 2.61
C ILE A 189 -5.70 0.84 1.33
N LEU A 190 -4.56 1.05 0.71
CA LEU A 190 -4.12 0.39 -0.51
C LEU A 190 -2.83 -0.39 -0.25
N PHE A 191 -2.82 -1.69 -0.51
CA PHE A 191 -1.60 -2.51 -0.55
C PHE A 191 -1.22 -2.82 -2.00
N VAL A 192 0.10 -2.77 -2.29
CA VAL A 192 0.68 -3.09 -3.61
C VAL A 192 1.85 -4.08 -3.43
N ASP A 193 1.67 -5.32 -3.89
CA ASP A 193 2.66 -6.39 -3.74
C ASP A 193 3.14 -6.90 -5.12
N TYR A 194 4.29 -6.48 -5.61
CA TYR A 194 5.26 -5.48 -5.17
C TYR A 194 5.54 -4.46 -6.28
N LEU A 195 5.99 -3.27 -5.91
CA LEU A 195 6.05 -2.09 -6.80
C LEU A 195 6.91 -2.28 -8.06
N GLN A 196 8.01 -3.09 -8.02
CA GLN A 196 8.86 -3.31 -9.19
C GLN A 196 8.21 -4.14 -10.30
N LEU A 197 6.99 -4.68 -10.10
CA LEU A 197 6.19 -5.37 -11.12
C LEU A 197 5.08 -4.50 -11.72
N ILE A 198 4.92 -3.27 -11.25
CA ILE A 198 4.00 -2.32 -11.86
C ILE A 198 4.48 -2.02 -13.29
N HIS A 199 3.53 -2.02 -14.22
CA HIS A 199 3.82 -1.82 -15.64
C HIS A 199 3.53 -0.36 -16.01
N GLU A 200 4.61 0.44 -16.17
CA GLU A 200 4.47 1.79 -16.75
C GLU A 200 4.90 1.75 -18.22
N ARG A 201 4.06 2.35 -19.10
CA ARG A 201 4.31 2.41 -20.51
C ARG A 201 5.33 3.52 -20.79
N GLY A 202 6.40 3.20 -21.55
CA GLY A 202 7.30 4.20 -22.11
C GLY A 202 8.64 4.39 -21.42
N SER A 203 8.89 3.83 -20.25
CA SER A 203 10.22 3.88 -19.63
C SER A 203 11.10 2.73 -20.15
N SER A 204 12.20 3.07 -20.82
CA SER A 204 13.19 2.11 -21.33
C SER A 204 14.21 1.70 -20.24
N ASP A 205 14.27 2.43 -19.13
CA ASP A 205 15.18 2.20 -18.02
C ASP A 205 14.40 1.84 -16.76
N ARG A 206 14.75 0.70 -16.16
CA ARG A 206 14.12 0.17 -14.96
C ARG A 206 14.24 1.11 -13.75
N TYR A 207 15.36 1.80 -13.63
CA TYR A 207 15.59 2.77 -12.56
C TYR A 207 14.57 3.92 -12.64
N ASN A 208 14.41 4.50 -13.83
CA ASN A 208 13.47 5.59 -14.07
C ASN A 208 12.02 5.14 -13.85
N ALA A 209 11.66 3.92 -14.33
CA ALA A 209 10.33 3.36 -14.12
C ALA A 209 9.98 3.23 -12.64
N ILE A 210 10.89 2.74 -11.80
CA ILE A 210 10.65 2.59 -10.36
C ILE A 210 10.55 3.97 -9.68
N THR A 211 11.34 4.94 -10.13
CA THR A 211 11.26 6.32 -9.67
C THR A 211 9.89 6.93 -9.94
N GLU A 212 9.40 6.82 -11.18
CA GLU A 212 8.08 7.31 -11.58
C GLU A 212 6.95 6.63 -10.80
N ILE A 213 7.04 5.30 -10.60
CA ILE A 213 6.09 4.53 -9.82
C ILE A 213 6.05 5.01 -8.36
N SER A 214 7.22 5.25 -7.73
CA SER A 214 7.30 5.72 -6.35
C SER A 214 6.64 7.09 -6.19
N ILE A 215 6.99 8.03 -7.08
CA ILE A 215 6.37 9.37 -7.09
C ILE A 215 4.85 9.25 -7.26
N ALA A 216 4.37 8.48 -8.23
CA ALA A 216 2.94 8.34 -8.50
C ALA A 216 2.17 7.70 -7.33
N LEU A 217 2.76 6.74 -6.60
CA LEU A 217 2.16 6.15 -5.40
C LEU A 217 2.13 7.12 -4.22
N HIS A 218 3.18 7.93 -4.04
CA HIS A 218 3.22 8.98 -3.03
C HIS A 218 2.18 10.08 -3.32
N GLU A 219 2.11 10.56 -4.57
CA GLU A 219 1.08 11.52 -5.01
C GLU A 219 -0.34 10.96 -4.83
N LEU A 220 -0.55 9.67 -5.12
CA LEU A 220 -1.83 9.01 -4.87
C LEU A 220 -2.19 9.11 -3.38
N ALA A 221 -1.25 8.78 -2.49
CA ALA A 221 -1.48 8.86 -1.05
C ALA A 221 -1.86 10.28 -0.63
N GLN A 222 -1.05 11.27 -1.00
CA GLN A 222 -1.25 12.68 -0.61
C GLN A 222 -2.55 13.28 -1.17
N THR A 223 -2.85 13.04 -2.45
CA THR A 223 -4.00 13.66 -3.11
C THR A 223 -5.34 13.02 -2.75
N THR A 224 -5.35 11.74 -2.35
CA THR A 224 -6.59 11.01 -2.05
C THR A 224 -6.83 10.78 -0.56
N GLY A 225 -5.82 10.98 0.28
CA GLY A 225 -5.87 10.61 1.70
C GLY A 225 -5.84 9.09 1.96
N ILE A 226 -5.64 8.26 0.93
CA ILE A 226 -5.52 6.82 1.10
C ILE A 226 -4.14 6.48 1.68
N LEU A 227 -4.07 5.68 2.75
CA LEU A 227 -2.81 5.10 3.19
C LEU A 227 -2.32 4.11 2.14
N VAL A 228 -1.16 4.37 1.52
CA VAL A 228 -0.53 3.46 0.54
C VAL A 228 0.56 2.66 1.22
N VAL A 229 0.45 1.33 1.17
CA VAL A 229 1.47 0.38 1.65
C VAL A 229 2.04 -0.36 0.46
N ALA A 230 3.26 -0.06 0.07
CA ALA A 230 3.92 -0.71 -1.06
C ALA A 230 5.03 -1.65 -0.59
N LEU A 231 5.07 -2.85 -1.19
CA LEU A 231 6.16 -3.77 -0.98
C LEU A 231 7.27 -3.49 -1.98
N ALA A 232 8.53 -3.54 -1.52
CA ALA A 232 9.71 -3.36 -2.35
C ALA A 232 10.69 -4.53 -2.19
N GLN A 233 11.21 -5.02 -3.30
CA GLN A 233 12.23 -6.04 -3.27
C GLN A 233 13.61 -5.40 -3.15
N LEU A 234 14.43 -5.89 -2.21
CA LEU A 234 15.81 -5.44 -2.03
C LEU A 234 16.76 -6.18 -2.97
N ASN A 235 17.85 -5.52 -3.35
CA ASN A 235 18.87 -6.09 -4.21
C ASN A 235 19.63 -7.23 -3.51
N ARG A 236 20.06 -8.27 -4.26
CA ARG A 236 20.70 -9.47 -3.70
C ARG A 236 22.16 -9.24 -3.29
N ASN A 237 22.81 -8.19 -3.78
CA ASN A 237 24.26 -8.01 -3.69
C ASN A 237 24.80 -7.63 -2.30
N ALA A 238 23.95 -7.31 -1.33
CA ALA A 238 24.32 -7.04 0.06
C ALA A 238 24.21 -8.31 0.93
N ALA A 239 24.83 -9.42 0.53
CA ALA A 239 24.48 -10.77 1.02
C ALA A 239 24.84 -11.07 2.49
N ARG A 240 25.46 -10.16 3.26
CA ARG A 240 25.93 -10.45 4.64
C ARG A 240 25.74 -9.34 5.67
N ALA A 241 25.13 -8.22 5.32
CA ALA A 241 24.86 -7.12 6.26
C ALA A 241 23.35 -7.00 6.54
N GLU A 242 22.99 -6.38 7.67
CA GLU A 242 21.63 -5.93 7.92
C GLU A 242 21.18 -5.03 6.76
N PRO A 243 19.96 -5.17 6.25
CA PRO A 243 19.46 -4.35 5.15
C PRO A 243 19.40 -2.88 5.58
N SER A 244 19.78 -2.02 4.67
CA SER A 244 19.73 -0.57 4.82
C SER A 244 18.88 0.05 3.69
N ASN A 245 18.51 1.33 3.83
CA ASN A 245 17.78 2.03 2.77
C ASN A 245 18.56 2.05 1.44
N SER A 246 19.88 1.97 1.48
CA SER A 246 20.69 1.87 0.27
C SER A 246 20.47 0.57 -0.53
N ASP A 247 19.86 -0.46 0.08
CA ASP A 247 19.54 -1.72 -0.59
C ASP A 247 18.21 -1.62 -1.38
N LEU A 248 17.43 -0.57 -1.16
CA LEU A 248 16.34 -0.12 -2.03
C LEU A 248 16.86 0.51 -3.34
N ARG A 249 18.09 0.22 -3.72
CA ARG A 249 18.98 0.90 -4.69
C ARG A 249 18.48 1.04 -6.12
N GLU A 250 17.43 0.38 -6.51
CA GLU A 250 16.82 0.65 -7.82
C GLU A 250 16.00 1.96 -7.83
N SER A 251 15.84 2.64 -6.67
CA SER A 251 15.48 4.06 -6.61
C SER A 251 15.75 4.65 -5.22
N GLY A 252 16.75 5.52 -5.09
CA GLY A 252 16.90 6.43 -3.94
C GLY A 252 15.63 7.29 -3.75
N GLN A 253 14.79 7.36 -4.77
CA GLN A 253 13.51 8.04 -4.75
C GLN A 253 12.52 7.39 -3.77
N ILE A 254 12.46 6.05 -3.67
CA ILE A 254 11.60 5.38 -2.68
C ILE A 254 11.93 5.85 -1.25
N GLU A 255 13.23 5.99 -0.94
CA GLU A 255 13.64 6.51 0.36
C GLU A 255 13.21 7.95 0.59
N GLN A 256 13.25 8.78 -0.45
CA GLN A 256 12.83 10.19 -0.35
C GLN A 256 11.32 10.31 -0.17
N ASP A 257 10.54 9.61 -0.97
CA ASP A 257 9.08 9.70 -1.02
C ASP A 257 8.39 9.06 0.20
N ALA A 258 8.87 7.90 0.66
CA ALA A 258 8.22 7.18 1.74
C ALA A 258 8.17 8.00 3.05
N ASP A 259 7.03 7.97 3.74
CA ASP A 259 6.87 8.53 5.09
C ASP A 259 7.42 7.60 6.16
N ALA A 260 7.31 6.28 5.93
CA ALA A 260 7.91 5.25 6.76
C ALA A 260 8.47 4.10 5.92
N ILE A 261 9.56 3.48 6.38
CA ILE A 261 10.19 2.32 5.74
C ILE A 261 10.47 1.26 6.80
N LEU A 262 9.92 0.06 6.59
CA LEU A 262 10.21 -1.13 7.36
C LEU A 262 11.03 -2.09 6.48
N LEU A 263 12.23 -2.44 6.90
CA LEU A 263 13.07 -3.44 6.21
C LEU A 263 12.98 -4.78 6.92
N LEU A 264 12.82 -5.83 6.12
CA LEU A 264 12.82 -7.23 6.55
C LEU A 264 14.02 -7.97 5.97
N SER A 265 14.69 -8.74 6.80
CA SER A 265 15.70 -9.70 6.36
C SER A 265 15.61 -10.99 7.17
N ALA A 266 16.18 -12.06 6.61
CA ALA A 266 16.34 -13.34 7.28
C ALA A 266 17.78 -13.82 7.07
N ASP A 267 18.39 -14.32 8.14
CA ASP A 267 19.66 -15.05 8.12
C ASP A 267 19.42 -16.40 8.80
N GLY A 268 19.33 -17.45 7.99
CA GLY A 268 18.86 -18.76 8.45
C GLY A 268 17.44 -18.66 9.01
N ASP A 269 17.28 -19.02 10.28
CA ASP A 269 16.00 -18.94 11.01
C ASP A 269 15.82 -17.64 11.81
N THR A 270 16.84 -16.77 11.79
CA THR A 270 16.78 -15.47 12.48
C THR A 270 16.16 -14.41 11.56
N TYR A 271 15.13 -13.74 12.04
CA TYR A 271 14.46 -12.67 11.32
C TYR A 271 14.80 -11.31 11.91
N PHE A 272 15.07 -10.35 11.03
CA PHE A 272 15.30 -8.96 11.38
C PHE A 272 14.20 -8.09 10.79
N SER A 273 13.67 -7.21 11.59
CA SER A 273 12.69 -6.21 11.19
C SER A 273 13.08 -4.86 11.76
N ARG A 274 13.32 -3.87 10.90
CA ARG A 274 13.81 -2.56 11.32
C ARG A 274 13.06 -1.43 10.61
N LEU A 275 12.52 -0.51 11.41
CA LEU A 275 12.06 0.79 10.91
C LEU A 275 13.29 1.65 10.66
N THR A 276 13.57 1.93 9.40
CA THR A 276 14.75 2.72 8.96
C THR A 276 14.39 4.16 8.62
N LYS A 277 13.12 4.42 8.31
CA LYS A 277 12.55 5.76 8.17
C LYS A 277 11.19 5.80 8.85
N ASN A 278 10.88 6.89 9.54
CA ASN A 278 9.58 7.11 10.16
C ASN A 278 9.42 8.61 10.46
N LYS A 279 8.61 9.33 9.68
CA LYS A 279 8.42 10.77 9.84
C LYS A 279 7.68 11.13 11.13
N GLU A 280 6.73 10.27 11.54
CA GLU A 280 5.83 10.55 12.67
C GLU A 280 6.20 9.78 13.95
N GLY A 281 7.33 9.05 13.95
CA GLY A 281 7.69 8.22 15.09
C GLY A 281 9.17 7.88 15.18
N ARG A 282 9.50 6.82 15.91
CA ARG A 282 10.88 6.40 16.14
C ARG A 282 11.33 5.37 15.11
N VAL A 283 12.60 5.43 14.75
CA VAL A 283 13.28 4.39 13.98
C VAL A 283 13.95 3.37 14.94
N GLY A 284 14.19 2.16 14.46
CA GLY A 284 14.85 1.12 15.25
C GLY A 284 14.32 -0.28 14.96
N ASN A 285 14.71 -1.24 15.79
CA ASN A 285 14.23 -2.63 15.68
C ASN A 285 12.72 -2.70 15.91
N ALA A 286 11.98 -3.33 14.99
CA ALA A 286 10.54 -3.53 15.12
C ALA A 286 10.18 -4.78 15.97
N GLY A 287 11.16 -5.62 16.31
CA GLY A 287 10.99 -6.78 17.18
C GLY A 287 9.96 -7.78 16.68
N LEU A 288 10.01 -8.13 15.39
CA LEU A 288 9.11 -9.10 14.77
C LEU A 288 9.83 -10.42 14.48
N GLU A 289 9.19 -11.52 14.78
CA GLU A 289 9.60 -12.89 14.47
C GLU A 289 8.61 -13.52 13.48
N PHE A 290 9.09 -14.30 12.52
CA PHE A 290 8.27 -14.90 11.48
C PHE A 290 8.17 -16.42 11.61
N ASP A 291 6.95 -16.92 11.83
CA ASP A 291 6.64 -18.34 11.69
C ASP A 291 6.22 -18.65 10.24
N LYS A 292 7.11 -19.33 9.50
CA LYS A 292 6.88 -19.74 8.12
C LYS A 292 5.74 -20.74 7.98
N THR A 293 5.55 -21.61 8.98
CA THR A 293 4.51 -22.64 8.96
C THR A 293 3.13 -22.02 9.01
N LEU A 294 2.97 -21.01 9.87
CA LEU A 294 1.72 -20.28 10.06
C LEU A 294 1.60 -19.06 9.14
N GLN A 295 2.63 -18.72 8.37
CA GLN A 295 2.71 -17.47 7.57
C GLN A 295 2.46 -16.24 8.42
N ARG A 296 2.99 -16.20 9.67
CA ARG A 296 2.61 -15.22 10.68
C ARG A 296 3.81 -14.58 11.35
N PHE A 297 3.71 -13.27 11.55
CA PHE A 297 4.63 -12.51 12.38
C PHE A 297 4.06 -12.35 13.79
N THR A 298 4.93 -12.47 14.78
CA THR A 298 4.64 -12.20 16.20
C THR A 298 5.61 -11.17 16.73
N CYS A 299 5.24 -10.51 17.80
CA CYS A 299 6.17 -9.62 18.51
C CYS A 299 7.14 -10.48 19.32
N ALA A 300 8.45 -10.25 19.15
CA ALA A 300 9.47 -10.91 19.95
C ALA A 300 9.24 -10.62 21.45
N VAL A 301 9.32 -11.66 22.25
CA VAL A 301 9.28 -11.52 23.73
C VAL A 301 10.64 -10.97 24.14
N THR A 302 10.66 -9.74 24.66
CA THR A 302 11.86 -9.11 25.26
C THR A 302 12.07 -9.59 26.66
#